data_1e57a1e543bb15b3f7a3035ab32bf0c6
#
_entry.id   1e57a1e543bb15b3f7a3035ab32bf0c6
#
_cell.length_a   1.000
_cell.length_b   1.000
_cell.length_c   1.000
_cell.angle_alpha   90.00
_cell.angle_beta   90.00
_cell.angle_gamma   90.00
#
_symmetry.space_group_name_H-M   'P 1'
#
loop_
_entity.id
_entity.type
_entity.pdbx_description
1 polymer ?
#
loop_
_entity_poly.entity_id
_entity_poly.type
_entity_poly.pdbx_seq_one_letter_code
_entity_poly.pdbx_strand_id
1 'polypeptide(L)'
;MSESKNSFMRPVVFTSICMAMMGGLIGLVVGVANGSGPLGLIFGALFMVLISFLVIFLGLQESIFRYSVCFFLIIIGFLFIGIIGVFLGLILGWFSGWFLYWLHLGRYRAKLQPYLSAGQVFWHYTFRVICGVIFVFLITPILVVMPLSFNAQDFFTFTPEMLRFDPDGYSLKHYKDFFTNNEWQRSFKNSLL
;
A
#
# COMPACT_ATOMS: atom_id res chain seq x y z
N MET A 1 -15.38 39.97 -2.06
CA MET A 1 -14.49 39.51 -0.96
C MET A 1 -14.91 38.18 -0.28
N SER A 2 -16.13 37.70 -0.51
CA SER A 2 -16.63 36.40 0.04
C SER A 2 -16.26 35.19 -0.78
N GLU A 3 -15.99 35.31 -2.08
CA GLU A 3 -15.63 34.18 -2.97
C GLU A 3 -14.20 33.63 -2.72
N SER A 4 -13.26 34.46 -2.26
CA SER A 4 -11.91 34.01 -2.01
C SER A 4 -11.80 33.06 -0.79
N LYS A 5 -12.69 33.25 0.20
CA LYS A 5 -12.73 32.42 1.41
C LYS A 5 -13.28 31.03 1.15
N ASN A 6 -14.27 30.92 0.25
CA ASN A 6 -14.85 29.64 -0.14
C ASN A 6 -13.94 28.79 -1.05
N SER A 7 -13.06 29.43 -1.85
CA SER A 7 -12.13 28.68 -2.71
C SER A 7 -10.95 28.08 -1.92
N PHE A 8 -10.57 28.71 -0.80
CA PHE A 8 -9.50 28.19 0.07
C PHE A 8 -9.96 27.02 0.94
N MET A 9 -11.22 27.04 1.41
CA MET A 9 -11.76 25.96 2.26
C MET A 9 -11.95 24.63 1.52
N ARG A 10 -12.27 24.65 0.23
CA ARG A 10 -12.53 23.44 -0.57
C ARG A 10 -11.32 22.49 -0.67
N PRO A 11 -10.10 22.95 -1.02
CA PRO A 11 -8.93 22.06 -1.09
C PRO A 11 -8.53 21.53 0.29
N VAL A 12 -8.69 22.32 1.36
CA VAL A 12 -8.39 21.87 2.74
C VAL A 12 -9.34 20.77 3.16
N VAL A 13 -10.64 20.94 2.97
CA VAL A 13 -11.66 19.95 3.32
C VAL A 13 -11.45 18.66 2.52
N PHE A 14 -11.22 18.75 1.23
CA PHE A 14 -10.96 17.59 0.38
C PHE A 14 -9.71 16.82 0.83
N THR A 15 -8.61 17.53 1.07
CA THR A 15 -7.36 16.94 1.55
C THR A 15 -7.56 16.23 2.90
N SER A 16 -8.28 16.88 3.84
CA SER A 16 -8.56 16.30 5.16
C SER A 16 -9.43 15.04 5.07
N ILE A 17 -10.43 14.99 4.19
CA ILE A 17 -11.25 13.81 3.99
C ILE A 17 -10.42 12.65 3.43
N CYS A 18 -9.59 12.90 2.40
CA CYS A 18 -8.73 11.87 1.83
C CYS A 18 -7.70 11.34 2.85
N MET A 19 -7.13 12.23 3.67
CA MET A 19 -6.21 11.85 4.74
C MET A 19 -6.91 11.08 5.86
N ALA A 20 -8.16 11.43 6.20
CA ALA A 20 -8.97 10.68 7.15
C ALA A 20 -9.25 9.24 6.67
N MET A 21 -9.61 9.08 5.41
CA MET A 21 -9.84 7.75 4.82
C MET A 21 -8.56 6.90 4.84
N MET A 22 -7.44 7.47 4.43
CA MET A 22 -6.15 6.78 4.46
C MET A 22 -5.73 6.41 5.89
N GLY A 23 -5.81 7.37 6.81
CA GLY A 23 -5.49 7.15 8.22
C GLY A 23 -6.40 6.12 8.89
N GLY A 24 -7.69 6.15 8.54
CA GLY A 24 -8.67 5.17 9.02
C GLY A 24 -8.34 3.75 8.55
N LEU A 25 -7.98 3.57 7.27
CA LEU A 25 -7.57 2.26 6.73
C LEU A 25 -6.30 1.74 7.41
N ILE A 26 -5.28 2.57 7.54
CA ILE A 26 -4.03 2.20 8.23
C ILE A 26 -4.31 1.86 9.69
N GLY A 27 -5.08 2.71 10.39
CA GLY A 27 -5.45 2.51 11.77
C GLY A 27 -6.31 1.26 11.98
N LEU A 28 -7.21 0.93 11.04
CA LEU A 28 -7.98 -0.32 11.07
C LEU A 28 -7.08 -1.54 11.00
N VAL A 29 -6.12 -1.57 10.08
CA VAL A 29 -5.16 -2.69 9.95
C VAL A 29 -4.37 -2.89 11.24
N VAL A 30 -3.80 -1.80 11.80
CA VAL A 30 -3.06 -1.84 13.06
C VAL A 30 -3.98 -2.22 14.24
N GLY A 31 -5.19 -1.69 14.27
CA GLY A 31 -6.18 -1.98 15.31
C GLY A 31 -6.64 -3.43 15.30
N VAL A 32 -6.88 -4.02 14.11
CA VAL A 32 -7.23 -5.45 13.98
C VAL A 32 -6.09 -6.33 14.49
N ALA A 33 -4.85 -6.01 14.17
CA ALA A 33 -3.68 -6.72 14.68
C ALA A 33 -3.56 -6.70 16.20
N ASN A 34 -4.12 -5.67 16.86
CA ASN A 34 -4.15 -5.51 18.33
C ASN A 34 -5.52 -5.83 18.97
N GLY A 35 -6.44 -6.45 18.24
CA GLY A 35 -7.76 -6.84 18.74
C GLY A 35 -8.77 -5.68 18.91
N SER A 36 -8.49 -4.49 18.37
CA SER A 36 -9.30 -3.27 18.53
C SER A 36 -9.52 -2.52 17.21
N GLY A 37 -9.96 -3.24 16.16
CA GLY A 37 -10.17 -2.70 14.81
C GLY A 37 -10.94 -1.37 14.74
N PRO A 38 -12.16 -1.26 15.33
CA PRO A 38 -12.95 -0.02 15.28
C PRO A 38 -12.26 1.18 15.92
N LEU A 39 -11.58 0.96 17.05
CA LEU A 39 -10.80 2.01 17.74
C LEU A 39 -9.61 2.45 16.86
N GLY A 40 -8.90 1.51 16.27
CA GLY A 40 -7.80 1.80 15.34
C GLY A 40 -8.26 2.66 14.16
N LEU A 41 -9.42 2.35 13.56
CA LEU A 41 -9.97 3.14 12.47
C LEU A 41 -10.24 4.60 12.89
N ILE A 42 -10.90 4.81 14.03
CA ILE A 42 -11.24 6.14 14.51
C ILE A 42 -9.98 6.94 14.84
N PHE A 43 -9.06 6.37 15.63
CA PHE A 43 -7.83 7.04 16.02
C PHE A 43 -6.93 7.33 14.83
N GLY A 44 -6.80 6.40 13.88
CA GLY A 44 -6.02 6.60 12.65
C GLY A 44 -6.59 7.72 11.78
N ALA A 45 -7.91 7.76 11.61
CA ALA A 45 -8.58 8.82 10.86
C ALA A 45 -8.39 10.19 11.51
N LEU A 46 -8.65 10.31 12.82
CA LEU A 46 -8.49 11.55 13.57
C LEU A 46 -7.05 12.05 13.57
N PHE A 47 -6.09 11.15 13.74
CA PHE A 47 -4.66 11.47 13.72
C PHE A 47 -4.22 12.08 12.38
N MET A 48 -4.61 11.47 11.26
CA MET A 48 -4.26 11.97 9.94
C MET A 48 -4.98 13.28 9.57
N VAL A 49 -6.21 13.48 10.05
CA VAL A 49 -6.91 14.77 9.91
C VAL A 49 -6.19 15.87 10.69
N LEU A 50 -5.82 15.60 11.93
CA LEU A 50 -5.10 16.55 12.77
C LEU A 50 -3.75 16.92 12.14
N ILE A 51 -3.01 15.96 11.65
CA ILE A 51 -1.75 16.19 10.93
C ILE A 51 -1.98 17.04 9.68
N SER A 52 -2.98 16.70 8.85
CA SER A 52 -3.25 17.46 7.63
C SER A 52 -3.61 18.91 7.92
N PHE A 53 -4.43 19.15 8.94
CA PHE A 53 -4.81 20.48 9.38
C PHE A 53 -3.62 21.27 9.89
N LEU A 54 -2.79 20.66 10.74
CA LEU A 54 -1.62 21.29 11.33
C LEU A 54 -0.59 21.69 10.26
N VAL A 55 -0.36 20.84 9.25
CA VAL A 55 0.54 21.14 8.12
C VAL A 55 0.04 22.28 7.27
N ILE A 56 -1.24 22.25 6.92
CA ILE A 56 -1.85 23.30 6.08
C ILE A 56 -1.84 24.64 6.82
N PHE A 57 -2.12 24.63 8.13
CA PHE A 57 -2.16 25.83 8.95
C PHE A 57 -0.77 26.44 9.19
N LEU A 58 0.23 25.59 9.49
CA LEU A 58 1.61 26.05 9.74
C LEU A 58 2.41 26.34 8.46
N GLY A 59 1.91 25.97 7.29
CA GLY A 59 2.61 26.15 6.02
C GLY A 59 3.98 25.46 5.97
N LEU A 60 4.10 24.29 6.60
CA LEU A 60 5.38 23.57 6.70
C LEU A 60 5.89 23.17 5.32
N GLN A 61 7.21 23.18 5.17
CA GLN A 61 7.86 22.73 3.94
C GLN A 61 7.71 21.21 3.77
N GLU A 62 7.47 20.75 2.53
CA GLU A 62 7.22 19.33 2.21
C GLU A 62 8.30 18.38 2.78
N SER A 63 9.57 18.74 2.66
CA SER A 63 10.68 17.91 3.14
C SER A 63 10.66 17.74 4.67
N ILE A 64 10.53 18.84 5.40
CA ILE A 64 10.51 18.83 6.88
C ILE A 64 9.37 17.98 7.38
N PHE A 65 8.20 18.17 6.79
CA PHE A 65 7.02 17.41 7.18
C PHE A 65 7.15 15.90 6.92
N ARG A 66 7.64 15.52 5.74
CA ARG A 66 7.84 14.10 5.39
C ARG A 66 8.76 13.39 6.36
N TYR A 67 9.89 14.01 6.70
CA TYR A 67 10.82 13.44 7.69
C TYR A 67 10.20 13.35 9.09
N SER A 68 9.46 14.38 9.52
CA SER A 68 8.79 14.37 10.83
C SER A 68 7.73 13.27 10.94
N VAL A 69 6.90 13.09 9.91
CA VAL A 69 5.88 12.02 9.89
C VAL A 69 6.52 10.64 9.83
N CYS A 70 7.56 10.47 9.00
CA CYS A 70 8.32 9.22 8.96
C CYS A 70 8.90 8.88 10.33
N PHE A 71 9.58 9.82 10.98
CA PHE A 71 10.17 9.62 12.29
C PHE A 71 9.12 9.23 13.33
N PHE A 72 7.99 9.91 13.36
CA PHE A 72 6.90 9.63 14.31
C PHE A 72 6.26 8.26 14.07
N LEU A 73 6.00 7.89 12.81
CA LEU A 73 5.42 6.58 12.48
C LEU A 73 6.41 5.42 12.67
N ILE A 74 7.72 5.66 12.51
CA ILE A 74 8.75 4.68 12.85
C ILE A 74 8.73 4.39 14.35
N ILE A 75 8.67 5.42 15.19
CA ILE A 75 8.61 5.24 16.65
C ILE A 75 7.35 4.47 17.04
N ILE A 76 6.18 4.89 16.56
CA ILE A 76 4.92 4.21 16.83
C ILE A 76 4.98 2.75 16.34
N GLY A 77 5.43 2.53 15.11
CA GLY A 77 5.56 1.20 14.54
C GLY A 77 6.47 0.29 15.37
N PHE A 78 7.60 0.82 15.83
CA PHE A 78 8.52 0.09 16.70
C PHE A 78 7.87 -0.32 18.03
N LEU A 79 7.14 0.61 18.67
CA LEU A 79 6.49 0.37 19.96
C LEU A 79 5.37 -0.69 19.87
N PHE A 80 4.60 -0.72 18.78
CA PHE A 80 3.44 -1.63 18.65
C PHE A 80 3.76 -2.96 17.96
N ILE A 81 4.70 -3.00 17.02
CA ILE A 81 4.93 -4.14 16.12
C ILE A 81 6.42 -4.57 16.12
N GLY A 82 7.29 -3.82 16.80
CA GLY A 82 8.74 -4.10 16.83
C GLY A 82 9.43 -3.74 15.50
N ILE A 83 10.43 -4.53 15.10
CA ILE A 83 11.28 -4.26 13.94
C ILE A 83 10.47 -4.17 12.64
N ILE A 84 9.47 -5.03 12.46
CA ILE A 84 8.57 -4.98 11.28
C ILE A 84 7.82 -3.65 11.25
N GLY A 85 7.43 -3.13 12.39
CA GLY A 85 6.76 -1.83 12.54
C GLY A 85 7.64 -0.65 12.11
N VAL A 86 8.96 -0.74 12.25
CA VAL A 86 9.90 0.28 11.74
C VAL A 86 9.82 0.39 10.22
N PHE A 87 9.87 -0.74 9.51
CA PHE A 87 9.77 -0.77 8.05
C PHE A 87 8.41 -0.27 7.56
N LEU A 88 7.33 -0.72 8.20
CA LEU A 88 5.98 -0.25 7.89
C LEU A 88 5.83 1.24 8.18
N GLY A 89 6.33 1.74 9.30
CA GLY A 89 6.31 3.15 9.68
C GLY A 89 7.06 4.03 8.68
N LEU A 90 8.21 3.56 8.18
CA LEU A 90 8.98 4.26 7.16
C LEU A 90 8.21 4.36 5.83
N ILE A 91 7.68 3.23 5.34
CA ILE A 91 6.93 3.18 4.07
C ILE A 91 5.67 4.04 4.17
N LEU A 92 4.88 3.85 5.22
CA LEU A 92 3.63 4.58 5.43
C LEU A 92 3.87 6.07 5.70
N GLY A 93 4.90 6.42 6.45
CA GLY A 93 5.26 7.81 6.73
C GLY A 93 5.69 8.55 5.47
N TRP A 94 6.54 7.92 4.67
CA TRP A 94 6.98 8.48 3.39
C TRP A 94 5.81 8.66 2.43
N PHE A 95 4.97 7.65 2.30
CA PHE A 95 3.79 7.68 1.44
C PHE A 95 2.77 8.72 1.90
N SER A 96 2.43 8.78 3.17
CA SER A 96 1.45 9.73 3.71
C SER A 96 1.90 11.18 3.56
N GLY A 97 3.18 11.47 3.80
CA GLY A 97 3.75 12.79 3.58
C GLY A 97 3.71 13.22 2.12
N TRP A 98 4.12 12.33 1.20
CA TRP A 98 4.02 12.58 -0.23
C TRP A 98 2.57 12.78 -0.69
N PHE A 99 1.64 11.93 -0.22
CA PHE A 99 0.24 11.95 -0.60
C PHE A 99 -0.47 13.22 -0.15
N LEU A 100 -0.20 13.70 1.08
CA LEU A 100 -0.74 14.95 1.59
C LEU A 100 -0.37 16.14 0.70
N TYR A 101 0.91 16.30 0.36
CA TYR A 101 1.36 17.41 -0.49
C TYR A 101 0.90 17.26 -1.93
N TRP A 102 0.79 16.03 -2.44
CA TRP A 102 0.22 15.74 -3.75
C TRP A 102 -1.23 16.21 -3.84
N LEU A 103 -2.02 16.01 -2.78
CA LEU A 103 -3.40 16.52 -2.68
C LEU A 103 -3.44 18.03 -2.46
N HIS A 104 -2.69 18.54 -1.47
CA HIS A 104 -2.73 19.95 -1.06
C HIS A 104 -2.28 20.89 -2.16
N LEU A 105 -1.20 20.57 -2.87
CA LEU A 105 -0.70 21.36 -4.00
C LEU A 105 -1.48 21.15 -5.30
N GLY A 106 -2.55 20.35 -5.29
CA GLY A 106 -3.35 20.08 -6.48
C GLY A 106 -2.61 19.29 -7.57
N ARG A 107 -1.47 18.65 -7.25
CA ARG A 107 -0.66 17.88 -8.23
C ARG A 107 -1.45 16.74 -8.86
N TYR A 108 -2.51 16.26 -8.20
CA TYR A 108 -3.44 15.27 -8.75
C TYR A 108 -4.18 15.75 -10.00
N ARG A 109 -4.35 17.07 -10.16
CA ARG A 109 -4.96 17.69 -11.34
C ARG A 109 -3.98 18.07 -12.44
N ALA A 110 -2.69 18.16 -12.16
CA ALA A 110 -1.67 18.66 -13.08
C ALA A 110 -1.58 17.89 -14.41
N LYS A 111 -1.93 16.59 -14.40
CA LYS A 111 -1.91 15.72 -15.58
C LYS A 111 -3.31 15.48 -16.18
N LEU A 112 -4.34 16.08 -15.61
CA LEU A 112 -5.72 15.92 -16.06
C LEU A 112 -6.15 17.16 -16.84
N GLN A 113 -7.12 16.95 -17.71
CA GLN A 113 -7.68 18.05 -18.49
C GLN A 113 -8.38 19.06 -17.58
N PRO A 114 -8.18 20.39 -17.78
CA PRO A 114 -8.64 21.43 -16.86
C PRO A 114 -10.17 21.49 -16.70
N TYR A 115 -10.92 21.02 -17.70
CA TYR A 115 -12.38 21.07 -17.71
C TYR A 115 -13.07 19.90 -16.98
N LEU A 116 -12.31 18.93 -16.43
CA LEU A 116 -12.93 17.84 -15.70
C LEU A 116 -13.58 18.32 -14.40
N SER A 117 -14.84 17.91 -14.18
CA SER A 117 -15.54 18.13 -12.93
C SER A 117 -14.92 17.31 -11.78
N ALA A 118 -15.16 17.71 -10.53
CA ALA A 118 -14.66 17.00 -9.36
C ALA A 118 -15.05 15.51 -9.34
N GLY A 119 -16.28 15.19 -9.78
CA GLY A 119 -16.76 13.82 -9.89
C GLY A 119 -16.00 12.99 -10.93
N GLN A 120 -15.70 13.59 -12.10
CA GLN A 120 -14.93 12.91 -13.14
C GLN A 120 -13.49 12.65 -12.69
N VAL A 121 -12.86 13.58 -11.97
CA VAL A 121 -11.53 13.40 -11.38
C VAL A 121 -11.56 12.27 -10.35
N PHE A 122 -12.58 12.25 -9.49
CA PHE A 122 -12.76 11.17 -8.51
C PHE A 122 -12.88 9.80 -9.19
N TRP A 123 -13.76 9.67 -10.20
CA TRP A 123 -13.91 8.42 -10.96
C TRP A 123 -12.63 8.00 -11.66
N HIS A 124 -11.88 8.93 -12.24
CA HIS A 124 -10.62 8.63 -12.90
C HIS A 124 -9.61 7.94 -11.96
N TYR A 125 -9.48 8.46 -10.74
CA TYR A 125 -8.57 7.85 -9.75
C TYR A 125 -9.14 6.58 -9.12
N THR A 126 -10.44 6.53 -8.84
CA THR A 126 -11.12 5.34 -8.33
C THR A 126 -10.95 4.16 -9.30
N PHE A 127 -11.13 4.40 -10.58
CA PHE A 127 -10.93 3.36 -11.61
C PHE A 127 -9.49 2.84 -11.63
N ARG A 128 -8.51 3.73 -11.50
CA ARG A 128 -7.10 3.32 -11.41
C ARG A 128 -6.79 2.50 -10.18
N VAL A 129 -7.37 2.86 -9.04
CA VAL A 129 -7.20 2.09 -7.80
C VAL A 129 -7.83 0.71 -7.94
N ILE A 130 -9.06 0.62 -8.45
CA ILE A 130 -9.74 -0.66 -8.69
C ILE A 130 -8.92 -1.55 -9.64
N CYS A 131 -8.48 -1.01 -10.78
CA CYS A 131 -7.62 -1.75 -11.71
C CYS A 131 -6.30 -2.20 -11.04
N GLY A 132 -5.68 -1.34 -10.23
CA GLY A 132 -4.48 -1.68 -9.49
C GLY A 132 -4.71 -2.83 -8.50
N VAL A 133 -5.81 -2.81 -7.74
CA VAL A 133 -6.18 -3.88 -6.80
C VAL A 133 -6.41 -5.20 -7.54
N ILE A 134 -7.17 -5.18 -8.65
CA ILE A 134 -7.39 -6.36 -9.48
C ILE A 134 -6.06 -6.91 -10.01
N PHE A 135 -5.19 -6.03 -10.48
CA PHE A 135 -3.89 -6.42 -11.01
C PHE A 135 -2.99 -7.04 -9.93
N VAL A 136 -2.93 -6.45 -8.74
CA VAL A 136 -2.21 -7.03 -7.59
C VAL A 136 -2.80 -8.40 -7.23
N PHE A 137 -4.13 -8.52 -7.17
CA PHE A 137 -4.80 -9.79 -6.88
C PHE A 137 -4.45 -10.87 -7.90
N LEU A 138 -4.39 -10.54 -9.20
CA LEU A 138 -4.03 -11.49 -10.25
C LEU A 138 -2.55 -11.88 -10.22
N ILE A 139 -1.67 -10.95 -9.86
CA ILE A 139 -0.22 -11.21 -9.82
C ILE A 139 0.18 -11.96 -8.53
N THR A 140 -0.52 -11.73 -7.42
CA THR A 140 -0.17 -12.33 -6.12
C THR A 140 0.00 -13.85 -6.18
N PRO A 141 -0.93 -14.65 -6.79
CA PRO A 141 -0.74 -16.10 -6.90
C PRO A 141 0.55 -16.47 -7.65
N ILE A 142 0.86 -15.74 -8.71
CA ILE A 142 2.06 -16.00 -9.53
C ILE A 142 3.32 -15.72 -8.69
N LEU A 143 3.35 -14.60 -7.96
CA LEU A 143 4.47 -14.24 -7.08
C LEU A 143 4.66 -15.21 -5.92
N VAL A 144 3.59 -15.86 -5.45
CA VAL A 144 3.66 -16.87 -4.39
C VAL A 144 4.09 -18.22 -4.95
N VAL A 145 3.51 -18.64 -6.07
CA VAL A 145 3.81 -19.96 -6.68
C VAL A 145 5.23 -20.01 -7.24
N MET A 146 5.73 -18.89 -7.79
CA MET A 146 7.06 -18.85 -8.38
C MET A 146 8.19 -19.27 -7.41
N PRO A 147 8.36 -18.67 -6.22
CA PRO A 147 9.35 -19.16 -5.25
C PRO A 147 9.02 -20.57 -4.72
N LEU A 148 7.74 -20.93 -4.55
CA LEU A 148 7.35 -22.27 -4.10
C LEU A 148 7.70 -23.36 -5.10
N SER A 149 7.78 -23.06 -6.40
CA SER A 149 8.21 -24.03 -7.41
C SER A 149 9.66 -24.51 -7.24
N PHE A 150 10.48 -23.75 -6.52
CA PHE A 150 11.84 -24.10 -6.16
C PHE A 150 11.97 -24.83 -4.81
N ASN A 151 10.86 -25.14 -4.14
CA ASN A 151 10.91 -25.82 -2.85
C ASN A 151 11.61 -27.18 -2.95
N ALA A 152 12.51 -27.46 -2.00
CA ALA A 152 13.16 -28.76 -1.90
C ALA A 152 12.21 -29.86 -1.41
N GLN A 153 11.11 -29.51 -0.71
CA GLN A 153 10.11 -30.44 -0.21
C GLN A 153 8.95 -30.60 -1.21
N ASP A 154 8.13 -31.66 -1.01
CA ASP A 154 6.98 -31.95 -1.89
C ASP A 154 5.71 -31.18 -1.52
N PHE A 155 5.79 -30.30 -0.53
CA PHE A 155 4.66 -29.50 -0.06
C PHE A 155 4.75 -28.06 -0.58
N PHE A 156 3.62 -27.51 -1.01
CA PHE A 156 3.48 -26.10 -1.42
C PHE A 156 3.38 -25.16 -0.20
N THR A 157 4.38 -25.22 0.67
CA THR A 157 4.48 -24.36 1.85
C THR A 157 5.87 -23.72 1.91
N PHE A 158 5.94 -22.50 2.43
CA PHE A 158 7.21 -21.85 2.71
C PHE A 158 7.88 -22.55 3.90
N THR A 159 9.02 -23.15 3.66
CA THR A 159 9.82 -23.74 4.75
C THR A 159 10.66 -22.67 5.46
N PRO A 160 11.04 -22.89 6.73
CA PRO A 160 11.91 -21.94 7.44
C PRO A 160 13.25 -21.70 6.72
N GLU A 161 13.77 -22.72 6.03
CA GLU A 161 14.99 -22.67 5.25
C GLU A 161 14.83 -21.72 4.04
N MET A 162 13.70 -21.81 3.32
CA MET A 162 13.39 -20.88 2.23
C MET A 162 13.26 -19.43 2.71
N LEU A 163 12.64 -19.21 3.88
CA LEU A 163 12.48 -17.87 4.45
C LEU A 163 13.80 -17.24 4.91
N ARG A 164 14.82 -18.10 5.22
CA ARG A 164 16.18 -17.67 5.57
C ARG A 164 17.13 -17.60 4.38
N PHE A 165 16.62 -17.89 3.17
CA PHE A 165 17.41 -18.00 1.95
C PHE A 165 18.55 -19.03 2.05
N ASP A 166 18.32 -20.12 2.79
CA ASP A 166 19.26 -21.20 2.91
C ASP A 166 19.27 -22.03 1.62
N PRO A 167 20.44 -22.38 1.05
CA PRO A 167 20.53 -23.18 -0.18
C PRO A 167 19.81 -24.52 -0.09
N ASP A 168 19.77 -25.14 1.09
CA ASP A 168 19.14 -26.44 1.31
C ASP A 168 17.60 -26.40 1.17
N GLY A 169 17.00 -25.20 1.27
CA GLY A 169 15.56 -24.97 1.07
C GLY A 169 15.13 -24.97 -0.40
N TYR A 170 16.09 -24.93 -1.35
CA TYR A 170 15.81 -24.77 -2.77
C TYR A 170 16.26 -25.97 -3.59
N SER A 171 15.42 -26.43 -4.52
CA SER A 171 15.72 -27.56 -5.41
C SER A 171 15.06 -27.39 -6.77
N LEU A 172 15.69 -27.88 -7.81
CA LEU A 172 15.13 -27.96 -9.17
C LEU A 172 14.45 -29.31 -9.45
N LYS A 173 14.16 -30.11 -8.42
CA LYS A 173 13.60 -31.47 -8.59
C LYS A 173 12.27 -31.46 -9.37
N HIS A 174 11.39 -30.52 -9.09
CA HIS A 174 10.09 -30.41 -9.77
C HIS A 174 10.24 -30.07 -11.25
N TYR A 175 11.21 -29.24 -11.61
CA TYR A 175 11.53 -28.95 -13.00
C TYR A 175 12.15 -30.15 -13.71
N LYS A 176 13.03 -30.89 -13.02
CA LYS A 176 13.61 -32.12 -13.54
C LYS A 176 12.53 -33.16 -13.82
N ASP A 177 11.61 -33.37 -12.85
CA ASP A 177 10.48 -34.28 -13.01
C ASP A 177 9.60 -33.88 -14.20
N PHE A 178 9.26 -32.60 -14.32
CA PHE A 178 8.47 -32.08 -15.45
C PHE A 178 9.07 -32.43 -16.80
N PHE A 179 10.40 -32.29 -16.96
CA PHE A 179 11.10 -32.57 -18.23
C PHE A 179 11.42 -34.02 -18.47
N THR A 180 11.44 -34.88 -17.45
CA THR A 180 11.77 -36.29 -17.58
C THR A 180 10.55 -37.21 -17.59
N ASN A 181 9.44 -36.77 -17.01
CA ASN A 181 8.23 -37.57 -16.88
C ASN A 181 7.38 -37.49 -18.16
N ASN A 182 7.18 -38.64 -18.81
CA ASN A 182 6.44 -38.76 -20.05
C ASN A 182 4.96 -38.36 -19.94
N GLU A 183 4.33 -38.47 -18.76
CA GLU A 183 2.94 -38.07 -18.55
C GLU A 183 2.78 -36.56 -18.64
N TRP A 184 3.69 -35.80 -18.01
CA TRP A 184 3.71 -34.36 -18.10
C TRP A 184 3.97 -33.88 -19.52
N GLN A 185 4.91 -34.48 -20.21
CA GLN A 185 5.21 -34.13 -21.61
C GLN A 185 4.03 -34.41 -22.56
N ARG A 186 3.32 -35.53 -22.33
CA ARG A 186 2.13 -35.89 -23.12
C ARG A 186 1.00 -34.90 -22.87
N SER A 187 0.75 -34.55 -21.61
CA SER A 187 -0.26 -33.56 -21.23
C SER A 187 0.03 -32.19 -21.82
N PHE A 188 1.29 -31.78 -21.79
CA PHE A 188 1.75 -30.52 -22.36
C PHE A 188 1.54 -30.47 -23.90
N LYS A 189 1.91 -31.53 -24.61
CA LYS A 189 1.67 -31.65 -26.06
C LYS A 189 0.17 -31.57 -26.40
N ASN A 190 -0.67 -32.26 -25.61
CA ASN A 190 -2.12 -32.24 -25.84
C ASN A 190 -2.77 -30.88 -25.56
N SER A 191 -2.14 -30.04 -24.72
CA SER A 191 -2.62 -28.69 -24.43
C SER A 191 -2.23 -27.67 -25.49
N LEU A 192 -1.24 -27.98 -26.35
CA LEU A 192 -0.76 -27.10 -27.42
C LEU A 192 -1.40 -27.42 -28.79
N LEU A 193 -2.04 -28.58 -28.94
CA LEU A 193 -2.76 -29.02 -30.14
C LEU A 193 -4.25 -28.71 -30.03
#